data_08f5e0bee41d36620116d57e2ecd3902
#
_entry.id   08f5e0bee41d36620116d57e2ecd3902
#
_cell.length_a   1.000
_cell.length_b   1.000
_cell.length_c   1.000
_cell.angle_alpha   90.00
_cell.angle_beta   90.00
_cell.angle_gamma   90.00
#
_symmetry.space_group_name_H-M   'P 1'
#
loop_
_entity.id
_entity.type
_entity.pdbx_description
1 polymer ?
#
loop_
_entity_poly.entity_id
_entity_poly.type
_entity_poly.pdbx_seq_one_letter_code
_entity_poly.pdbx_strand_id
1 'polypeptide(L)'
;MAADPIVTMQTNYGDITIELWPDIAPNTVENFVGLAQGTKPWTDPKTHQKVTRPFYDGLIFHRVIPDFMIQGGCPLGTGTGGPGYKFDDECYAGGEILSGTITSDDDAYLVYSSIVIPYMQSTRNPDPAIVAIVDSCRAKRSGDPIKGKTVEFYQEKTGNSKPLKSHGKLKATVDYGTICMANSGPNTNGSQFFIVTKKDGCDWLNGKHTVFGKVTKGMDVVHKIENVKTDSNNRPTKDVMPTITKVTVH
;
A
#
# COMPACT_ATOMS: atom_id res chain seq x y z
N MET A 1 -11.77 14.27 -21.15
CA MET A 1 -10.91 13.79 -20.05
C MET A 1 -9.49 13.71 -20.61
N ALA A 2 -8.48 14.12 -19.87
CA ALA A 2 -7.10 13.89 -20.27
C ALA A 2 -6.87 12.37 -20.33
N ALA A 3 -6.02 11.91 -21.26
CA ALA A 3 -5.67 10.49 -21.33
C ALA A 3 -4.87 10.10 -20.08
N ASP A 4 -5.06 8.86 -19.62
CA ASP A 4 -4.32 8.33 -18.50
C ASP A 4 -2.80 8.34 -18.81
N PRO A 5 -1.95 8.75 -17.85
CA PRO A 5 -0.51 8.78 -18.07
C PRO A 5 0.03 7.38 -18.36
N ILE A 6 0.83 7.27 -19.41
CA ILE A 6 1.55 6.04 -19.74
C ILE A 6 3.00 6.19 -19.27
N VAL A 7 3.52 5.18 -18.62
CA VAL A 7 4.90 5.12 -18.13
C VAL A 7 5.63 3.96 -18.79
N THR A 8 6.82 4.22 -19.28
CA THR A 8 7.77 3.17 -19.69
C THR A 8 8.87 3.05 -18.64
N MET A 9 8.88 1.92 -17.95
CA MET A 9 9.94 1.53 -17.03
C MET A 9 10.93 0.65 -17.77
N GLN A 10 12.09 1.20 -18.12
CA GLN A 10 13.18 0.47 -18.75
C GLN A 10 13.97 -0.30 -17.70
N THR A 11 14.23 -1.56 -17.95
CA THR A 11 15.02 -2.42 -17.06
C THR A 11 16.13 -3.13 -17.84
N ASN A 12 17.10 -3.69 -17.13
CA ASN A 12 18.11 -4.56 -17.76
C ASN A 12 17.54 -5.91 -18.26
N TYR A 13 16.24 -6.17 -18.05
CA TYR A 13 15.50 -7.33 -18.58
C TYR A 13 14.57 -6.97 -19.73
N GLY A 14 14.40 -5.69 -20.05
CA GLY A 14 13.49 -5.15 -21.06
C GLY A 14 12.57 -4.06 -20.50
N ASP A 15 11.67 -3.60 -21.35
CA ASP A 15 10.77 -2.50 -21.03
C ASP A 15 9.42 -3.01 -20.51
N ILE A 16 8.89 -2.31 -19.49
CA ILE A 16 7.57 -2.53 -18.91
C ILE A 16 6.77 -1.25 -19.13
N THR A 17 5.66 -1.33 -19.89
CA THR A 17 4.74 -0.19 -20.09
C THR A 17 3.57 -0.31 -19.14
N ILE A 18 3.29 0.76 -18.42
CA ILE A 18 2.28 0.83 -17.36
C ILE A 18 1.35 1.99 -17.66
N GLU A 19 0.05 1.74 -17.65
CA GLU A 19 -1.00 2.75 -17.63
C GLU A 19 -1.30 3.11 -16.17
N LEU A 20 -1.25 4.39 -15.82
CA LEU A 20 -1.55 4.86 -14.47
C LEU A 20 -2.99 5.38 -14.41
N TRP A 21 -3.65 5.22 -13.28
CA TRP A 21 -5.07 5.52 -13.08
C TRP A 21 -5.30 6.70 -12.11
N PRO A 22 -5.16 7.95 -12.57
CA PRO A 22 -5.34 9.14 -11.71
C PRO A 22 -6.77 9.28 -11.17
N ASP A 23 -7.79 8.77 -11.87
CA ASP A 23 -9.18 8.75 -11.37
C ASP A 23 -9.36 7.79 -10.19
N ILE A 24 -8.52 6.76 -10.09
CA ILE A 24 -8.53 5.77 -9.00
C ILE A 24 -7.69 6.29 -7.82
N ALA A 25 -6.46 6.74 -8.08
CA ALA A 25 -5.49 7.09 -7.06
C ALA A 25 -4.71 8.37 -7.44
N PRO A 26 -5.35 9.55 -7.41
CA PRO A 26 -4.77 10.81 -7.90
C PRO A 26 -3.47 11.19 -7.19
N ASN A 27 -3.42 11.14 -5.85
CA ASN A 27 -2.22 11.50 -5.10
C ASN A 27 -1.08 10.50 -5.30
N THR A 28 -1.40 9.21 -5.43
CA THR A 28 -0.43 8.15 -5.68
C THR A 28 0.18 8.30 -7.07
N VAL A 29 -0.65 8.55 -8.09
CA VAL A 29 -0.18 8.78 -9.47
C VAL A 29 0.67 10.05 -9.53
N GLU A 30 0.22 11.17 -8.95
CA GLU A 30 1.01 12.41 -8.88
C GLU A 30 2.36 12.18 -8.19
N ASN A 31 2.36 11.42 -7.09
CA ASN A 31 3.58 11.08 -6.36
C ASN A 31 4.54 10.26 -7.23
N PHE A 32 4.04 9.19 -7.87
CA PHE A 32 4.85 8.30 -8.70
C PHE A 32 5.43 9.06 -9.90
N VAL A 33 4.60 9.80 -10.62
CA VAL A 33 5.01 10.62 -11.78
C VAL A 33 6.03 11.68 -11.39
N GLY A 34 5.76 12.42 -10.32
CA GLY A 34 6.67 13.48 -9.84
C GLY A 34 8.04 12.93 -9.41
N LEU A 35 8.07 11.76 -8.75
CA LEU A 35 9.31 11.06 -8.43
C LEU A 35 10.02 10.54 -9.68
N ALA A 36 9.29 9.95 -10.63
CA ALA A 36 9.86 9.42 -11.87
C ALA A 36 10.50 10.52 -12.73
N GLN A 37 9.82 11.65 -12.88
CA GLN A 37 10.32 12.81 -13.63
C GLN A 37 11.36 13.62 -12.88
N GLY A 38 11.52 13.43 -11.57
CA GLY A 38 12.39 14.22 -10.72
C GLY A 38 11.86 15.63 -10.46
N THR A 39 10.57 15.87 -10.61
CA THR A 39 9.91 17.15 -10.31
C THR A 39 9.45 17.26 -8.86
N LYS A 40 9.24 16.13 -8.18
CA LYS A 40 8.88 16.08 -6.77
C LYS A 40 10.13 15.96 -5.91
N PRO A 41 10.36 16.89 -4.95
CA PRO A 41 11.48 16.81 -4.03
C PRO A 41 11.38 15.58 -3.12
N TRP A 42 12.52 14.95 -2.84
CA TRP A 42 12.64 13.83 -1.92
C TRP A 42 13.93 13.92 -1.10
N THR A 43 13.98 13.25 0.04
CA THR A 43 15.16 13.22 0.90
C THR A 43 16.00 11.98 0.56
N ASP A 44 17.21 12.19 0.10
CA ASP A 44 18.15 11.09 -0.16
C ASP A 44 18.56 10.43 1.18
N PRO A 45 18.22 9.15 1.40
CA PRO A 45 18.49 8.50 2.69
C PRO A 45 19.99 8.27 2.96
N LYS A 46 20.86 8.44 1.97
CA LYS A 46 22.32 8.31 2.13
C LYS A 46 22.95 9.63 2.58
N THR A 47 22.45 10.75 2.07
CA THR A 47 23.02 12.08 2.32
C THR A 47 22.19 12.92 3.27
N HIS A 48 20.92 12.52 3.53
CA HIS A 48 19.91 13.25 4.29
C HIS A 48 19.56 14.63 3.69
N GLN A 49 19.93 14.87 2.44
CA GLN A 49 19.65 16.12 1.74
C GLN A 49 18.37 15.99 0.90
N LYS A 50 17.62 17.11 0.80
CA LYS A 50 16.54 17.23 -0.17
C LYS A 50 17.14 17.38 -1.56
N VAL A 51 16.66 16.57 -2.48
CA VAL A 51 17.09 16.57 -3.89
C VAL A 51 15.87 16.56 -4.81
N THR A 52 16.03 17.14 -6.01
CA THR A 52 15.01 17.16 -7.06
C THR A 52 15.64 16.59 -8.33
N ARG A 53 15.55 15.29 -8.46
CA ARG A 53 16.06 14.49 -9.60
C ARG A 53 15.25 13.22 -9.73
N PRO A 54 15.26 12.53 -10.91
CA PRO A 54 14.59 11.24 -11.07
C PRO A 54 14.94 10.28 -9.93
N PHE A 55 13.87 9.72 -9.31
CA PHE A 55 14.01 8.91 -8.11
C PHE A 55 14.27 7.45 -8.43
N TYR A 56 13.60 6.90 -9.46
CA TYR A 56 13.59 5.46 -9.71
C TYR A 56 14.77 4.97 -10.53
N ASP A 57 15.49 5.87 -11.23
CA ASP A 57 16.62 5.52 -12.08
C ASP A 57 17.75 4.90 -11.25
N GLY A 58 18.19 3.71 -11.64
CA GLY A 58 19.21 2.93 -10.94
C GLY A 58 18.70 2.11 -9.76
N LEU A 59 17.42 2.17 -9.41
CA LEU A 59 16.84 1.36 -8.33
C LEU A 59 16.63 -0.09 -8.79
N ILE A 60 16.63 -1.00 -7.83
CA ILE A 60 16.48 -2.43 -8.06
C ILE A 60 15.09 -2.95 -7.63
N PHE A 61 14.70 -4.08 -8.21
CA PHE A 61 13.66 -4.91 -7.62
C PHE A 61 14.30 -5.74 -6.51
N HIS A 62 14.17 -5.28 -5.27
CA HIS A 62 14.88 -5.83 -4.12
C HIS A 62 14.21 -7.05 -3.49
N ARG A 63 12.95 -7.33 -3.85
CA ARG A 63 12.19 -8.48 -3.38
C ARG A 63 11.35 -9.03 -4.53
N VAL A 64 11.48 -10.33 -4.79
CA VAL A 64 10.85 -11.01 -5.90
C VAL A 64 10.34 -12.35 -5.43
N ILE A 65 9.04 -12.62 -5.60
CA ILE A 65 8.41 -13.87 -5.21
C ILE A 65 7.59 -14.38 -6.39
N PRO A 66 7.98 -15.52 -6.98
CA PRO A 66 7.22 -16.16 -8.06
C PRO A 66 5.76 -16.44 -7.66
N ASP A 67 4.86 -16.28 -8.64
CA ASP A 67 3.40 -16.42 -8.45
C ASP A 67 2.83 -15.52 -7.32
N PHE A 68 3.47 -14.35 -7.13
CA PHE A 68 2.98 -13.34 -6.21
C PHE A 68 3.25 -11.92 -6.74
N MET A 69 4.51 -11.42 -6.66
CA MET A 69 4.83 -10.05 -7.08
C MET A 69 6.34 -9.81 -7.24
N ILE A 70 6.67 -8.74 -7.94
CA ILE A 70 8.00 -8.13 -7.94
C ILE A 70 7.92 -6.74 -7.28
N GLN A 71 8.80 -6.45 -6.32
CA GLN A 71 8.77 -5.21 -5.51
C GLN A 71 10.03 -4.39 -5.71
N GLY A 72 9.85 -3.10 -6.01
CA GLY A 72 10.91 -2.12 -6.24
C GLY A 72 10.65 -0.76 -5.57
N GLY A 73 11.41 0.27 -5.98
CA GLY A 73 11.20 1.64 -5.52
C GLY A 73 11.79 1.96 -4.13
N CYS A 74 12.69 1.11 -3.61
CA CYS A 74 13.42 1.39 -2.38
C CYS A 74 14.79 2.01 -2.69
N PRO A 75 15.09 3.28 -2.29
CA PRO A 75 16.36 3.93 -2.61
C PRO A 75 17.57 3.30 -1.91
N LEU A 76 17.36 2.56 -0.83
CA LEU A 76 18.42 1.77 -0.18
C LEU A 76 18.53 0.35 -0.74
N GLY A 77 17.58 -0.09 -1.56
CA GLY A 77 17.52 -1.45 -2.09
C GLY A 77 17.35 -2.54 -1.03
N THR A 78 16.89 -2.20 0.17
CA THR A 78 16.73 -3.11 1.32
C THR A 78 15.28 -3.36 1.71
N GLY A 79 14.34 -2.59 1.14
CA GLY A 79 12.93 -2.58 1.54
C GLY A 79 12.59 -1.61 2.68
N THR A 80 13.58 -0.97 3.32
CA THR A 80 13.37 -0.06 4.47
C THR A 80 13.44 1.41 4.10
N GLY A 81 13.90 1.77 2.89
CA GLY A 81 14.04 3.15 2.43
C GLY A 81 12.79 3.68 1.74
N GLY A 82 12.68 5.01 1.70
CA GLY A 82 11.60 5.74 1.03
C GLY A 82 12.03 7.17 0.67
N PRO A 83 11.08 8.02 0.23
CA PRO A 83 11.37 9.37 -0.27
C PRO A 83 11.51 10.40 0.87
N GLY A 84 11.44 9.98 2.13
CA GLY A 84 11.54 10.87 3.29
C GLY A 84 10.20 11.43 3.77
N TYR A 85 9.09 10.96 3.21
CA TYR A 85 7.72 11.28 3.62
C TYR A 85 6.81 10.07 3.42
N LYS A 86 5.59 10.17 3.98
CA LYS A 86 4.51 9.19 3.81
C LYS A 86 3.24 9.91 3.39
N PHE A 87 2.32 9.16 2.75
CA PHE A 87 0.99 9.66 2.36
C PHE A 87 -0.07 8.57 2.50
N ASP A 88 -1.32 9.01 2.51
CA ASP A 88 -2.47 8.16 2.83
C ASP A 88 -2.81 7.17 1.71
N ASP A 89 -3.52 6.12 2.07
CA ASP A 89 -4.06 5.14 1.13
C ASP A 89 -5.22 5.74 0.32
N GLU A 90 -5.34 5.31 -0.94
CA GLU A 90 -6.44 5.69 -1.84
C GLU A 90 -7.27 4.47 -2.28
N CYS A 91 -7.35 3.47 -1.43
CA CYS A 91 -8.00 2.19 -1.75
C CYS A 91 -9.53 2.31 -1.90
N TYR A 92 -10.16 3.27 -1.23
CA TYR A 92 -11.62 3.39 -1.16
C TYR A 92 -12.13 4.72 -1.69
N ALA A 93 -13.30 4.70 -2.34
CA ALA A 93 -14.05 5.91 -2.67
C ALA A 93 -14.86 6.34 -1.46
N GLY A 94 -14.67 7.58 -1.00
CA GLY A 94 -15.31 8.28 0.12
C GLY A 94 -16.22 7.45 1.02
N GLY A 95 -15.94 7.40 2.30
CA GLY A 95 -16.80 6.76 3.27
C GLY A 95 -17.81 7.75 3.86
N GLU A 96 -18.97 7.26 4.25
CA GLU A 96 -19.91 7.99 5.09
C GLU A 96 -19.44 7.98 6.54
N ILE A 97 -19.93 8.93 7.35
CA ILE A 97 -19.69 8.89 8.81
C ILE A 97 -20.31 7.61 9.34
N LEU A 98 -19.48 6.77 9.93
CA LEU A 98 -19.93 5.51 10.49
C LEU A 98 -20.74 5.77 11.76
N SER A 99 -21.94 5.22 11.80
CA SER A 99 -22.88 5.35 12.93
C SER A 99 -23.77 4.10 13.03
N GLY A 100 -24.37 3.89 14.19
CA GLY A 100 -25.28 2.77 14.42
C GLY A 100 -24.55 1.42 14.56
N THR A 101 -25.30 0.34 14.34
CA THR A 101 -24.82 -1.03 14.60
C THR A 101 -23.75 -1.49 13.58
N ILE A 102 -22.62 -1.94 14.09
CA ILE A 102 -21.53 -2.49 13.31
C ILE A 102 -21.89 -3.90 12.84
N THR A 103 -21.96 -4.11 11.53
CA THR A 103 -22.32 -5.39 10.93
C THR A 103 -21.25 -5.97 10.02
N SER A 104 -20.42 -5.12 9.37
CA SER A 104 -19.35 -5.56 8.46
C SER A 104 -18.04 -5.81 9.20
N ASP A 105 -17.18 -6.65 8.60
CA ASP A 105 -15.82 -6.88 9.09
C ASP A 105 -14.94 -5.64 8.97
N ASP A 106 -15.10 -4.89 7.89
CA ASP A 106 -14.32 -3.67 7.63
C ASP A 106 -14.64 -2.59 8.67
N ASP A 107 -15.92 -2.37 9.00
CA ASP A 107 -16.32 -1.43 10.04
C ASP A 107 -15.87 -1.89 11.43
N ALA A 108 -15.97 -3.19 11.71
CA ALA A 108 -15.47 -3.77 12.96
C ALA A 108 -13.95 -3.56 13.10
N TYR A 109 -13.20 -3.81 12.04
CA TYR A 109 -11.74 -3.55 12.01
C TYR A 109 -11.44 -2.07 12.20
N LEU A 110 -12.18 -1.19 11.54
CA LEU A 110 -12.02 0.26 11.63
C LEU A 110 -12.26 0.76 13.07
N VAL A 111 -13.35 0.34 13.72
CA VAL A 111 -13.65 0.68 15.11
C VAL A 111 -12.57 0.12 16.04
N TYR A 112 -12.16 -1.13 15.84
CA TYR A 112 -11.11 -1.77 16.65
C TYR A 112 -9.78 -1.03 16.55
N SER A 113 -9.33 -0.72 15.34
CA SER A 113 -8.03 -0.08 15.09
C SER A 113 -8.00 1.41 15.45
N SER A 114 -9.11 2.14 15.23
CA SER A 114 -9.14 3.59 15.38
C SER A 114 -9.68 4.07 16.74
N ILE A 115 -10.45 3.26 17.44
CA ILE A 115 -11.05 3.61 18.73
C ILE A 115 -10.51 2.70 19.84
N VAL A 116 -10.69 1.39 19.70
CA VAL A 116 -10.46 0.43 20.80
C VAL A 116 -8.98 0.29 21.12
N ILE A 117 -8.12 0.04 20.13
CA ILE A 117 -6.69 -0.16 20.37
C ILE A 117 -6.00 1.11 20.93
N PRO A 118 -6.19 2.32 20.36
CA PRO A 118 -5.61 3.54 20.94
C PRO A 118 -6.07 3.79 22.38
N TYR A 119 -7.35 3.53 22.68
CA TYR A 119 -7.88 3.64 24.03
C TYR A 119 -7.17 2.67 25.00
N MET A 120 -7.09 1.39 24.64
CA MET A 120 -6.41 0.37 25.47
C MET A 120 -4.92 0.68 25.70
N GLN A 121 -4.27 1.33 24.75
CA GLN A 121 -2.85 1.71 24.86
C GLN A 121 -2.62 2.96 25.71
N SER A 122 -3.60 3.87 25.74
CA SER A 122 -3.48 5.17 26.43
C SER A 122 -4.10 5.20 27.83
N THR A 123 -4.91 4.21 28.20
CA THR A 123 -5.71 4.22 29.41
C THR A 123 -5.20 3.19 30.43
N ARG A 124 -4.89 3.63 31.66
CA ARG A 124 -4.41 2.73 32.74
C ARG A 124 -5.51 1.82 33.29
N ASN A 125 -6.75 2.33 33.37
CA ASN A 125 -7.92 1.61 33.87
C ASN A 125 -9.01 1.62 32.78
N PRO A 126 -8.95 0.77 31.78
CA PRO A 126 -9.92 0.74 30.70
C PRO A 126 -11.29 0.24 31.19
N ASP A 127 -12.37 0.71 30.54
CA ASP A 127 -13.74 0.26 30.79
C ASP A 127 -13.84 -1.28 30.69
N PRO A 128 -14.39 -1.96 31.71
CA PRO A 128 -14.50 -3.43 31.73
C PRO A 128 -15.21 -4.03 30.52
N ALA A 129 -16.20 -3.33 29.95
CA ALA A 129 -16.91 -3.81 28.77
C ALA A 129 -15.97 -3.82 27.53
N ILE A 130 -15.09 -2.82 27.40
CA ILE A 130 -14.10 -2.78 26.31
C ILE A 130 -13.06 -3.89 26.52
N VAL A 131 -12.58 -4.09 27.75
CA VAL A 131 -11.63 -5.19 28.09
C VAL A 131 -12.22 -6.54 27.69
N ALA A 132 -13.46 -6.84 28.09
CA ALA A 132 -14.13 -8.10 27.77
C ALA A 132 -14.26 -8.34 26.25
N ILE A 133 -14.55 -7.27 25.48
CA ILE A 133 -14.61 -7.35 24.01
C ILE A 133 -13.23 -7.65 23.43
N VAL A 134 -12.18 -6.96 23.87
CA VAL A 134 -10.79 -7.17 23.40
C VAL A 134 -10.33 -8.59 23.72
N ASP A 135 -10.60 -9.10 24.91
CA ASP A 135 -10.24 -10.47 25.31
C ASP A 135 -11.00 -11.51 24.45
N SER A 136 -12.27 -11.23 24.14
CA SER A 136 -13.06 -12.07 23.23
C SER A 136 -12.49 -12.05 21.80
N CYS A 137 -12.05 -10.89 21.31
CA CYS A 137 -11.38 -10.78 19.99
C CYS A 137 -10.09 -11.59 19.95
N ARG A 138 -9.28 -11.53 21.01
CA ARG A 138 -8.03 -12.30 21.13
C ARG A 138 -8.29 -13.80 21.18
N ALA A 139 -9.24 -14.24 22.00
CA ALA A 139 -9.60 -15.64 22.14
C ALA A 139 -10.12 -16.25 20.82
N LYS A 140 -10.96 -15.50 20.10
CA LYS A 140 -11.54 -15.94 18.82
C LYS A 140 -10.61 -15.69 17.62
N ARG A 141 -9.55 -14.90 17.79
CA ARG A 141 -8.69 -14.38 16.69
C ARG A 141 -9.52 -13.75 15.57
N SER A 142 -10.56 -13.02 15.93
CA SER A 142 -11.56 -12.44 15.03
C SER A 142 -12.04 -11.07 15.54
N GLY A 143 -12.47 -10.20 14.62
CA GLY A 143 -13.17 -8.95 14.92
C GLY A 143 -14.66 -9.13 15.25
N ASP A 144 -15.22 -10.34 15.14
CA ASP A 144 -16.65 -10.60 15.38
C ASP A 144 -17.20 -10.05 16.71
N PRO A 145 -16.48 -10.09 17.84
CA PRO A 145 -16.98 -9.53 19.09
C PRO A 145 -17.20 -8.00 19.06
N ILE A 146 -16.66 -7.31 18.08
CA ILE A 146 -16.92 -5.88 17.85
C ILE A 146 -18.32 -5.65 17.25
N LYS A 147 -18.77 -6.58 16.40
CA LYS A 147 -20.06 -6.50 15.72
C LYS A 147 -21.23 -6.62 16.72
N GLY A 148 -22.39 -6.15 16.27
CA GLY A 148 -23.62 -6.16 17.07
C GLY A 148 -23.70 -5.07 18.14
N LYS A 149 -22.65 -4.27 18.32
CA LYS A 149 -22.63 -3.03 19.09
C LYS A 149 -22.65 -1.83 18.16
N THR A 150 -23.01 -0.67 18.69
CA THR A 150 -23.01 0.56 17.88
C THR A 150 -21.66 1.27 17.95
N VAL A 151 -21.36 2.10 16.96
CA VAL A 151 -20.17 2.96 16.96
C VAL A 151 -20.20 3.89 18.17
N GLU A 152 -21.37 4.44 18.47
CA GLU A 152 -21.62 5.34 19.60
C GLU A 152 -21.33 4.66 20.95
N PHE A 153 -21.63 3.36 21.09
CA PHE A 153 -21.24 2.57 22.26
C PHE A 153 -19.74 2.63 22.50
N TYR A 154 -18.94 2.41 21.43
CA TYR A 154 -17.48 2.46 21.55
C TYR A 154 -16.98 3.87 21.81
N GLN A 155 -17.56 4.88 21.18
CA GLN A 155 -17.23 6.28 21.39
C GLN A 155 -17.52 6.71 22.84
N GLU A 156 -18.68 6.38 23.38
CA GLU A 156 -19.05 6.66 24.76
C GLU A 156 -18.11 5.99 25.75
N LYS A 157 -17.87 4.68 25.60
CA LYS A 157 -17.05 3.90 26.51
C LYS A 157 -15.56 4.29 26.49
N THR A 158 -15.10 4.85 25.41
CA THR A 158 -13.68 5.25 25.25
C THR A 158 -13.46 6.76 25.38
N GLY A 159 -14.52 7.56 25.41
CA GLY A 159 -14.44 9.03 25.38
C GLY A 159 -13.98 9.58 24.02
N ASN A 160 -13.95 8.76 22.95
CA ASN A 160 -13.54 9.17 21.63
C ASN A 160 -14.73 9.70 20.82
N SER A 161 -14.87 11.02 20.74
CA SER A 161 -15.95 11.70 19.99
C SER A 161 -15.61 12.00 18.53
N LYS A 162 -14.45 11.59 18.04
CA LYS A 162 -14.05 11.87 16.66
C LYS A 162 -14.93 11.08 15.68
N PRO A 163 -15.50 11.74 14.64
CA PRO A 163 -16.23 11.03 13.60
C PRO A 163 -15.34 10.00 12.92
N LEU A 164 -15.83 8.77 12.84
CA LEU A 164 -15.19 7.69 12.11
C LEU A 164 -15.85 7.58 10.74
N LYS A 165 -15.07 7.57 9.66
CA LYS A 165 -15.59 7.37 8.30
C LYS A 165 -15.46 5.91 7.94
N SER A 166 -16.55 5.30 7.46
CA SER A 166 -16.53 3.95 6.90
C SER A 166 -15.55 3.84 5.74
N HIS A 167 -15.05 2.66 5.49
CA HIS A 167 -14.43 2.39 4.21
C HIS A 167 -15.54 2.40 3.16
N GLY A 168 -15.46 3.32 2.20
CA GLY A 168 -16.39 3.36 1.08
C GLY A 168 -16.18 2.19 0.12
N LYS A 169 -16.72 2.30 -1.10
CA LYS A 169 -16.53 1.27 -2.14
C LYS A 169 -15.05 1.14 -2.49
N LEU A 170 -14.53 -0.09 -2.52
CA LEU A 170 -13.20 -0.40 -3.03
C LEU A 170 -13.08 0.13 -4.47
N LYS A 171 -12.03 0.92 -4.75
CA LYS A 171 -11.85 1.56 -6.06
C LYS A 171 -11.24 0.63 -7.10
N ALA A 172 -10.34 -0.24 -6.68
CA ALA A 172 -9.68 -1.22 -7.54
C ALA A 172 -9.19 -2.42 -6.72
N THR A 173 -9.08 -3.58 -7.39
CA THR A 173 -8.61 -4.84 -6.83
C THR A 173 -7.13 -5.08 -7.16
N VAL A 174 -6.46 -5.83 -6.29
CA VAL A 174 -5.05 -6.21 -6.46
C VAL A 174 -4.97 -7.43 -7.38
N ASP A 175 -5.12 -7.18 -8.68
CA ASP A 175 -5.23 -8.19 -9.73
C ASP A 175 -3.92 -8.40 -10.49
N TYR A 176 -3.89 -9.45 -11.30
CA TYR A 176 -2.77 -9.74 -12.20
C TYR A 176 -2.38 -8.54 -13.07
N GLY A 177 -1.09 -8.19 -13.03
CA GLY A 177 -0.51 -7.08 -13.78
C GLY A 177 -0.76 -5.70 -13.18
N THR A 178 -1.50 -5.56 -12.06
CA THR A 178 -1.66 -4.26 -11.40
C THR A 178 -0.37 -3.83 -10.72
N ILE A 179 -0.15 -2.51 -10.70
CA ILE A 179 0.89 -1.87 -9.90
C ILE A 179 0.25 -1.26 -8.65
N CYS A 180 0.82 -1.59 -7.49
CA CYS A 180 0.27 -1.22 -6.19
C CYS A 180 1.36 -0.62 -5.31
N MET A 181 0.97 0.26 -4.37
CA MET A 181 1.89 0.80 -3.37
C MET A 181 2.24 -0.26 -2.32
N ALA A 182 3.53 -0.43 -2.08
CA ALA A 182 4.01 -1.15 -0.89
C ALA A 182 4.02 -0.19 0.30
N ASN A 183 3.57 -0.67 1.47
CA ASN A 183 3.49 0.11 2.70
C ASN A 183 3.87 -0.73 3.94
N SER A 184 3.94 -0.09 5.10
CA SER A 184 4.22 -0.72 6.42
C SER A 184 2.99 -0.68 7.33
N GLY A 185 1.80 -0.68 6.76
CA GLY A 185 0.51 -0.53 7.42
C GLY A 185 -0.28 0.64 6.83
N PRO A 186 -1.49 0.91 7.32
CA PRO A 186 -2.37 1.95 6.79
C PRO A 186 -1.69 3.32 6.71
N ASN A 187 -1.92 4.04 5.59
CA ASN A 187 -1.48 5.42 5.40
C ASN A 187 0.05 5.62 5.53
N THR A 188 0.83 4.65 5.05
CA THR A 188 2.31 4.71 5.08
C THR A 188 2.96 4.55 3.71
N ASN A 189 2.26 4.92 2.65
CA ASN A 189 2.79 4.90 1.30
C ASN A 189 3.98 5.86 1.15
N GLY A 190 4.94 5.50 0.32
CA GLY A 190 6.11 6.33 0.04
C GLY A 190 6.51 6.26 -1.43
N SER A 191 7.58 5.55 -1.74
CA SER A 191 8.06 5.34 -3.11
C SER A 191 8.04 3.89 -3.56
N GLN A 192 7.92 2.94 -2.62
CA GLN A 192 7.97 1.52 -2.96
C GLN A 192 6.66 1.05 -3.57
N PHE A 193 6.76 0.23 -4.60
CA PHE A 193 5.64 -0.35 -5.33
C PHE A 193 5.90 -1.83 -5.60
N PHE A 194 4.85 -2.57 -5.94
CA PHE A 194 4.97 -3.92 -6.47
C PHE A 194 4.06 -4.11 -7.68
N ILE A 195 4.45 -5.02 -8.56
CA ILE A 195 3.66 -5.47 -9.71
C ILE A 195 3.23 -6.90 -9.44
N VAL A 196 1.93 -7.16 -9.54
CA VAL A 196 1.33 -8.47 -9.26
C VAL A 196 1.58 -9.44 -10.40
N THR A 197 2.13 -10.62 -10.09
CA THR A 197 2.37 -11.70 -11.04
C THR A 197 1.45 -12.91 -10.85
N LYS A 198 0.72 -12.97 -9.71
CA LYS A 198 -0.25 -14.01 -9.42
C LYS A 198 -1.47 -13.88 -10.34
N LYS A 199 -1.74 -14.94 -11.13
CA LYS A 199 -2.81 -14.94 -12.15
C LYS A 199 -4.21 -14.70 -11.59
N ASP A 200 -4.50 -15.26 -10.42
CA ASP A 200 -5.80 -15.13 -9.75
C ASP A 200 -5.92 -13.86 -8.88
N GLY A 201 -4.92 -12.97 -8.97
CA GLY A 201 -4.86 -11.78 -8.11
C GLY A 201 -4.48 -12.08 -6.66
N CYS A 202 -4.56 -11.05 -5.83
CA CYS A 202 -4.17 -11.09 -4.41
C CYS A 202 -5.26 -10.47 -3.53
N ASP A 203 -6.46 -11.06 -3.50
CA ASP A 203 -7.64 -10.52 -2.81
C ASP A 203 -7.39 -10.16 -1.34
N TRP A 204 -6.51 -10.89 -0.66
CA TRP A 204 -6.14 -10.59 0.75
C TRP A 204 -5.41 -9.25 0.93
N LEU A 205 -4.96 -8.61 -0.17
CA LEU A 205 -4.33 -7.29 -0.19
C LEU A 205 -5.31 -6.17 -0.57
N ASN A 206 -6.53 -6.50 -1.00
CA ASN A 206 -7.57 -5.53 -1.33
C ASN A 206 -7.84 -4.61 -0.15
N GLY A 207 -7.93 -3.30 -0.42
CA GLY A 207 -8.15 -2.28 0.60
C GLY A 207 -6.95 -1.98 1.51
N LYS A 208 -5.83 -2.69 1.39
CA LYS A 208 -4.60 -2.50 2.17
C LYS A 208 -3.47 -1.87 1.38
N HIS A 209 -3.49 -2.02 0.08
CA HIS A 209 -2.50 -1.48 -0.84
C HIS A 209 -3.17 -0.72 -1.96
N THR A 210 -2.84 0.54 -2.13
CA THR A 210 -3.41 1.39 -3.19
C THR A 210 -3.00 0.87 -4.55
N VAL A 211 -3.98 0.45 -5.35
CA VAL A 211 -3.80 0.13 -6.78
C VAL A 211 -3.84 1.44 -7.56
N PHE A 212 -2.84 1.72 -8.40
CA PHE A 212 -2.75 2.99 -9.11
C PHE A 212 -2.44 2.87 -10.61
N GLY A 213 -2.48 1.64 -11.15
CA GLY A 213 -2.29 1.39 -12.57
C GLY A 213 -2.14 -0.09 -12.91
N LYS A 214 -1.83 -0.35 -14.18
CA LYS A 214 -1.67 -1.71 -14.69
C LYS A 214 -0.62 -1.78 -15.80
N VAL A 215 0.12 -2.86 -15.84
CA VAL A 215 1.02 -3.19 -16.96
C VAL A 215 0.20 -3.48 -18.20
N THR A 216 0.44 -2.72 -19.28
CA THR A 216 -0.22 -2.88 -20.58
C THR A 216 0.67 -3.59 -21.58
N LYS A 217 2.02 -3.50 -21.43
CA LYS A 217 3.00 -4.24 -22.24
C LYS A 217 4.19 -4.63 -21.37
N GLY A 218 4.83 -5.76 -21.67
CA GLY A 218 6.04 -6.21 -20.97
C GLY A 218 5.77 -7.11 -19.77
N MET A 219 4.59 -7.75 -19.65
CA MET A 219 4.37 -8.77 -18.61
C MET A 219 5.32 -9.97 -18.76
N ASP A 220 5.80 -10.27 -19.97
CA ASP A 220 6.86 -11.26 -20.18
C ASP A 220 8.18 -10.85 -19.53
N VAL A 221 8.49 -9.53 -19.53
CA VAL A 221 9.64 -8.97 -18.80
C VAL A 221 9.45 -9.09 -17.29
N VAL A 222 8.23 -8.76 -16.79
CA VAL A 222 7.88 -8.94 -15.37
C VAL A 222 8.06 -10.40 -14.96
N HIS A 223 7.62 -11.37 -15.79
CA HIS A 223 7.80 -12.80 -15.54
C HIS A 223 9.26 -13.24 -15.61
N LYS A 224 10.09 -12.64 -16.46
CA LYS A 224 11.55 -12.90 -16.44
C LYS A 224 12.16 -12.44 -15.11
N ILE A 225 11.74 -11.25 -14.62
CA ILE A 225 12.20 -10.71 -13.34
C ILE A 225 11.74 -11.57 -12.17
N GLU A 226 10.48 -12.04 -12.14
CA GLU A 226 9.97 -12.83 -11.01
C GLU A 226 10.67 -14.19 -10.87
N ASN A 227 11.24 -14.71 -11.96
CA ASN A 227 11.87 -16.01 -11.99
C ASN A 227 13.42 -15.96 -11.86
N VAL A 228 14.00 -14.80 -11.53
CA VAL A 228 15.43 -14.73 -11.27
C VAL A 228 15.82 -15.46 -9.99
N LYS A 229 17.06 -15.92 -9.91
CA LYS A 229 17.59 -16.55 -8.72
C LYS A 229 17.58 -15.58 -7.53
N THR A 230 17.01 -16.03 -6.40
CA THR A 230 16.92 -15.26 -5.14
C THR A 230 17.65 -15.99 -4.00
N ASP A 231 17.95 -15.22 -2.95
CA ASP A 231 18.37 -15.75 -1.65
C ASP A 231 17.16 -16.19 -0.80
N SER A 232 17.43 -16.63 0.43
CA SER A 232 16.39 -17.06 1.40
C SER A 232 15.41 -15.95 1.81
N ASN A 233 15.74 -14.68 1.54
CA ASN A 233 14.89 -13.52 1.82
C ASN A 233 14.15 -13.02 0.57
N ASN A 234 14.09 -13.84 -0.50
CA ASN A 234 13.51 -13.47 -1.79
C ASN A 234 14.18 -12.26 -2.47
N ARG A 235 15.44 -11.99 -2.14
CA ARG A 235 16.22 -10.95 -2.78
C ARG A 235 16.96 -11.53 -3.98
N PRO A 236 16.88 -10.92 -5.18
CA PRO A 236 17.67 -11.34 -6.33
C PRO A 236 19.17 -11.35 -6.03
N THR A 237 19.88 -12.36 -6.50
CA THR A 237 21.34 -12.45 -6.36
C THR A 237 22.03 -11.41 -7.25
N LYS A 238 23.26 -11.01 -6.90
CA LYS A 238 23.97 -9.89 -7.57
C LYS A 238 24.15 -10.09 -9.07
N ASP A 239 24.36 -11.32 -9.50
CA ASP A 239 24.57 -11.72 -10.88
C ASP A 239 23.35 -11.56 -11.80
N VAL A 240 22.15 -11.57 -11.20
CA VAL A 240 20.87 -11.45 -11.92
C VAL A 240 20.00 -10.32 -11.39
N MET A 241 20.59 -9.31 -10.75
CA MET A 241 19.87 -8.22 -10.10
C MET A 241 19.04 -7.39 -11.10
N PRO A 242 17.70 -7.42 -11.02
CA PRO A 242 16.86 -6.61 -11.87
C PRO A 242 16.95 -5.14 -11.47
N THR A 243 17.31 -4.29 -12.42
CA THR A 243 17.56 -2.86 -12.20
C THR A 243 16.71 -2.02 -13.15
N ILE A 244 16.07 -1.02 -12.61
CA ILE A 244 15.37 0.02 -13.36
C ILE A 244 16.43 0.98 -13.88
N THR A 245 16.61 1.05 -15.18
CA THR A 245 17.61 1.93 -15.80
C THR A 245 17.06 3.33 -16.00
N LYS A 246 15.77 3.45 -16.33
CA LYS A 246 15.08 4.73 -16.52
C LYS A 246 13.56 4.56 -16.40
N VAL A 247 12.89 5.60 -15.91
CA VAL A 247 11.44 5.70 -15.98
C VAL A 247 11.04 6.94 -16.77
N THR A 248 10.29 6.75 -17.86
CA THR A 248 9.82 7.82 -18.74
C THR A 248 8.30 7.92 -18.66
N VAL A 249 7.77 9.11 -18.46
CA VAL A 249 6.32 9.41 -18.48
C VAL A 249 5.98 10.07 -19.81
N HIS A 250 4.92 9.58 -20.46
CA HIS A 250 4.47 10.03 -21.79
C HIS A 250 3.20 10.87 -21.69
#